data_95f6244c8c3e83513c9059ba695750f0
#
_entry.id   95f6244c8c3e83513c9059ba695750f0
#
_cell.length_a   1.000
_cell.length_b   1.000
_cell.length_c   1.000
_cell.angle_alpha   90.00
_cell.angle_beta   90.00
_cell.angle_gamma   90.00
#
_symmetry.space_group_name_H-M   'P 1'
#
loop_
_entity.id
_entity.type
_entity.pdbx_description
1 polymer ?
#
loop_
_entity_poly.entity_id
_entity_poly.type
_entity_poly.pdbx_seq_one_letter_code
_entity_poly.pdbx_strand_id
1 'polypeptide(L)'
;MIFYFSGTGNSAWVARQLAHLTGDVACDITTLAHTPDVQKEEQVGFVFPVYAWRAPEVMTNFASKLARPQAFAFGVCTCGSEAGLTMKRFAKEYPLDSSYSLVMPNNYIIGSDNDSDAVIQEKIASARKALQQIAQEILHRQRVDRVHEGTLAGVKSRMANFGFNRFARTTKPFFVTDRCNGCGTCARNCPASAIFLKDGKPQWQAQCYQRMRCINACPTQAIQYGKSTEGRRRYTIEAHIPQEERC
;
A
#
# COMPACT_ATOMS: atom_id res chain seq x y z
N MET A 1 16.94 6.25 3.96
CA MET A 1 15.89 6.52 2.93
C MET A 1 14.77 5.48 3.03
N ILE A 2 13.49 5.89 2.95
CA ILE A 2 12.31 5.00 3.10
C ILE A 2 11.53 4.94 1.78
N PHE A 3 11.52 3.79 1.15
CA PHE A 3 10.80 3.54 -0.11
C PHE A 3 9.38 3.04 0.18
N TYR A 4 8.39 3.62 -0.49
CA TYR A 4 7.03 3.15 -0.29
C TYR A 4 6.25 2.97 -1.59
N PHE A 5 5.25 2.08 -1.52
CA PHE A 5 4.19 1.94 -2.48
C PHE A 5 2.84 2.03 -1.78
N SER A 6 1.92 2.83 -2.30
CA SER A 6 0.62 3.04 -1.66
C SER A 6 -0.54 3.07 -2.65
N GLY A 7 -1.66 2.51 -2.25
CA GLY A 7 -2.93 2.60 -2.98
C GLY A 7 -3.72 3.86 -2.59
N THR A 8 -4.38 3.83 -1.46
CA THR A 8 -5.30 4.86 -0.95
C THR A 8 -4.67 5.77 0.12
N GLY A 9 -3.33 5.76 0.23
CA GLY A 9 -2.56 6.64 1.09
C GLY A 9 -2.03 6.01 2.38
N ASN A 10 -2.58 4.89 2.88
CA ASN A 10 -2.17 4.29 4.16
C ASN A 10 -0.64 4.10 4.28
N SER A 11 -0.04 3.34 3.37
CA SER A 11 1.41 3.09 3.41
C SER A 11 2.23 4.36 3.15
N ALA A 12 1.74 5.29 2.33
CA ALA A 12 2.39 6.57 2.11
C ALA A 12 2.43 7.42 3.39
N TRP A 13 1.30 7.48 4.11
CA TRP A 13 1.24 8.17 5.40
C TRP A 13 2.19 7.52 6.41
N VAL A 14 2.19 6.20 6.54
CA VAL A 14 3.11 5.46 7.41
C VAL A 14 4.57 5.78 7.08
N ALA A 15 4.94 5.76 5.79
CA ALA A 15 6.30 6.07 5.35
C ALA A 15 6.72 7.51 5.69
N ARG A 16 5.83 8.48 5.47
CA ARG A 16 6.09 9.90 5.79
C ARG A 16 6.20 10.13 7.30
N GLN A 17 5.31 9.51 8.09
CA GLN A 17 5.40 9.60 9.55
C GLN A 17 6.71 9.02 10.08
N LEU A 18 7.12 7.84 9.58
CA LEU A 18 8.42 7.26 9.95
C LEU A 18 9.59 8.15 9.51
N ALA A 19 9.56 8.66 8.28
CA ALA A 19 10.59 9.57 7.78
C ALA A 19 10.73 10.81 8.67
N HIS A 20 9.61 11.42 9.05
CA HIS A 20 9.61 12.55 9.99
C HIS A 20 10.19 12.19 11.36
N LEU A 21 9.80 11.04 11.93
CA LEU A 21 10.24 10.58 13.24
C LEU A 21 11.70 10.14 13.29
N THR A 22 12.25 9.67 12.16
CA THR A 22 13.63 9.16 12.08
C THR A 22 14.61 10.14 11.41
N GLY A 23 14.13 11.31 10.96
CA GLY A 23 14.95 12.27 10.21
C GLY A 23 15.30 11.81 8.80
N ASP A 24 14.50 10.94 8.20
CA ASP A 24 14.73 10.31 6.92
C ASP A 24 13.87 10.92 5.80
N VAL A 25 13.99 10.41 4.59
CA VAL A 25 13.21 10.83 3.42
C VAL A 25 12.34 9.69 2.92
N ALA A 26 11.04 9.95 2.71
CA ALA A 26 10.10 9.00 2.14
C ALA A 26 9.98 9.18 0.62
N CYS A 27 10.20 8.10 -0.15
CA CYS A 27 10.20 8.10 -1.61
C CYS A 27 9.13 7.16 -2.17
N ASP A 28 8.20 7.69 -2.99
CA ASP A 28 7.24 6.87 -3.74
C ASP A 28 7.96 6.17 -4.90
N ILE A 29 8.04 4.85 -4.88
CA ILE A 29 8.73 4.09 -5.93
C ILE A 29 8.09 4.21 -7.32
N THR A 30 6.85 4.69 -7.38
CA THR A 30 6.12 4.86 -8.66
C THR A 30 6.46 6.18 -9.36
N THR A 31 7.15 7.10 -8.67
CA THR A 31 7.57 8.41 -9.21
C THR A 31 9.06 8.47 -9.53
N LEU A 32 9.82 7.45 -9.15
CA LEU A 32 11.26 7.40 -9.38
C LEU A 32 11.55 7.12 -10.86
N ALA A 33 12.36 7.98 -11.48
CA ALA A 33 12.81 7.80 -12.86
C ALA A 33 13.83 6.65 -12.99
N HIS A 34 14.66 6.47 -11.96
CA HIS A 34 15.73 5.45 -11.91
C HIS A 34 15.77 4.82 -10.51
N THR A 35 16.34 3.62 -10.42
CA THR A 35 16.66 3.00 -9.12
C THR A 35 17.71 3.87 -8.42
N PRO A 36 17.46 4.41 -7.22
CA PRO A 36 18.39 5.27 -6.52
C PRO A 36 19.62 4.52 -6.03
N ASP A 37 20.74 5.24 -5.93
CA ASP A 37 21.93 4.72 -5.26
C ASP A 37 21.75 4.85 -3.74
N VAL A 38 21.80 3.72 -3.06
CA VAL A 38 21.65 3.62 -1.59
C VAL A 38 22.95 3.21 -0.88
N GLN A 39 24.09 3.22 -1.59
CA GLN A 39 25.36 2.74 -1.01
C GLN A 39 25.85 3.55 0.19
N LYS A 40 25.43 4.81 0.29
CA LYS A 40 25.81 5.73 1.38
C LYS A 40 24.72 5.87 2.44
N GLU A 41 23.59 5.18 2.27
CA GLU A 41 22.51 5.24 3.25
C GLU A 41 22.88 4.45 4.52
N GLU A 42 22.62 5.03 5.68
CA GLU A 42 22.78 4.34 6.96
C GLU A 42 21.62 3.39 7.25
N GLN A 43 20.46 3.68 6.67
CA GLN A 43 19.27 2.82 6.77
C GLN A 43 18.44 2.82 5.49
N VAL A 44 17.82 1.68 5.21
CA VAL A 44 16.93 1.47 4.07
C VAL A 44 15.62 0.88 4.56
N GLY A 45 14.53 1.62 4.33
CA GLY A 45 13.19 1.23 4.75
C GLY A 45 12.28 0.88 3.56
N PHE A 46 11.35 -0.05 3.78
CA PHE A 46 10.32 -0.42 2.81
C PHE A 46 8.94 -0.36 3.47
N VAL A 47 8.02 0.41 2.89
CA VAL A 47 6.65 0.52 3.41
C VAL A 47 5.64 0.22 2.29
N PHE A 48 4.78 -0.80 2.49
CA PHE A 48 3.86 -1.25 1.45
C PHE A 48 2.61 -1.95 2.03
N PRO A 49 1.50 -1.99 1.26
CA PRO A 49 0.31 -2.70 1.69
C PRO A 49 0.43 -4.22 1.49
N VAL A 50 -0.30 -4.98 2.29
CA VAL A 50 -0.48 -6.42 2.08
C VAL A 50 -1.51 -6.66 0.98
N TYR A 51 -1.11 -7.32 -0.12
CA TYR A 51 -2.00 -7.78 -1.18
C TYR A 51 -2.05 -9.31 -1.21
N ALA A 52 -3.17 -9.87 -0.78
CA ALA A 52 -3.38 -11.32 -0.69
C ALA A 52 -2.20 -12.03 0.03
N TRP A 53 -1.80 -11.51 1.20
CA TRP A 53 -0.67 -11.98 2.01
C TRP A 53 0.69 -12.01 1.29
N ARG A 54 0.91 -11.03 0.41
CA ARG A 54 2.21 -10.73 -0.22
C ARG A 54 2.45 -9.23 -0.31
N ALA A 55 3.73 -8.87 -0.46
CA ALA A 55 4.09 -7.54 -0.93
C ALA A 55 3.61 -7.35 -2.38
N PRO A 56 3.23 -6.13 -2.78
CA PRO A 56 2.91 -5.81 -4.17
C PRO A 56 4.08 -6.13 -5.10
N GLU A 57 3.79 -6.70 -6.27
CA GLU A 57 4.80 -7.06 -7.28
C GLU A 57 5.71 -5.88 -7.65
N VAL A 58 5.15 -4.67 -7.72
CA VAL A 58 5.93 -3.46 -7.99
C VAL A 58 6.97 -3.19 -6.90
N MET A 59 6.67 -3.47 -5.63
CA MET A 59 7.60 -3.31 -4.52
C MET A 59 8.67 -4.40 -4.53
N THR A 60 8.30 -5.67 -4.76
CA THR A 60 9.28 -6.76 -4.83
C THR A 60 10.24 -6.59 -6.00
N ASN A 61 9.73 -6.19 -7.18
CA ASN A 61 10.55 -5.90 -8.36
C ASN A 61 11.47 -4.69 -8.16
N PHE A 62 11.03 -3.68 -7.41
CA PHE A 62 11.88 -2.56 -7.04
C PHE A 62 12.99 -3.00 -6.08
N ALA A 63 12.63 -3.65 -4.99
CA ALA A 63 13.58 -4.11 -3.97
C ALA A 63 14.64 -5.06 -4.52
N SER A 64 14.27 -5.97 -5.44
CA SER A 64 15.22 -6.91 -6.06
C SER A 64 16.31 -6.23 -6.92
N LYS A 65 16.05 -5.01 -7.39
CA LYS A 65 17.01 -4.21 -8.19
C LYS A 65 17.82 -3.24 -7.36
N LEU A 66 17.42 -3.00 -6.11
CA LEU A 66 18.10 -2.06 -5.23
C LEU A 66 19.40 -2.67 -4.71
N ALA A 67 20.48 -1.87 -4.69
CA ALA A 67 21.73 -2.27 -4.07
C ALA A 67 21.52 -2.62 -2.59
N ARG A 68 22.38 -3.49 -2.05
CA ARG A 68 22.34 -3.94 -0.64
C ARG A 68 23.55 -3.40 0.09
N PRO A 69 23.51 -2.15 0.58
CA PRO A 69 24.59 -1.59 1.38
C PRO A 69 24.66 -2.27 2.74
N GLN A 70 25.73 -2.02 3.48
CA GLN A 70 25.84 -2.38 4.90
C GLN A 70 25.03 -1.40 5.76
N ALA A 71 23.75 -1.25 5.44
CA ALA A 71 22.82 -0.37 6.11
C ALA A 71 21.83 -1.18 6.94
N PHE A 72 21.27 -0.57 7.99
CA PHE A 72 20.16 -1.16 8.71
C PHE A 72 18.92 -1.21 7.83
N ALA A 73 18.41 -2.40 7.55
CA ALA A 73 17.26 -2.60 6.68
C ALA A 73 15.98 -2.93 7.46
N PHE A 74 14.89 -2.22 7.20
CA PHE A 74 13.61 -2.49 7.84
C PHE A 74 12.45 -2.51 6.88
N GLY A 75 11.40 -3.24 7.24
CA GLY A 75 10.17 -3.30 6.46
C GLY A 75 8.93 -3.12 7.31
N VAL A 76 7.97 -2.33 6.84
CA VAL A 76 6.65 -2.14 7.46
C VAL A 76 5.57 -2.47 6.44
N CYS A 77 4.75 -3.49 6.70
CA CYS A 77 3.57 -3.74 5.88
C CYS A 77 2.30 -3.20 6.54
N THR A 78 1.43 -2.57 5.76
CA THR A 78 0.11 -2.12 6.19
C THR A 78 -0.95 -3.15 5.79
N CYS A 79 -1.82 -3.55 6.72
CA CYS A 79 -2.85 -4.56 6.51
C CYS A 79 -4.17 -4.16 7.18
N GLY A 80 -5.28 -4.80 6.77
CA GLY A 80 -6.59 -4.58 7.39
C GLY A 80 -6.73 -5.25 8.76
N SER A 81 -6.04 -6.39 8.97
CA SER A 81 -6.05 -7.17 10.21
C SER A 81 -4.75 -7.94 10.42
N GLU A 82 -4.42 -8.88 9.56
CA GLU A 82 -3.22 -9.75 9.67
C GLU A 82 -2.36 -9.67 8.41
N ALA A 83 -1.06 -9.80 8.57
CA ALA A 83 -0.09 -9.68 7.48
C ALA A 83 0.20 -11.01 6.76
N GLY A 84 -0.15 -12.15 7.36
CA GLY A 84 0.26 -13.46 6.86
C GLY A 84 1.77 -13.57 6.73
N LEU A 85 2.23 -14.32 5.75
CA LEU A 85 3.66 -14.50 5.48
C LEU A 85 4.29 -13.36 4.63
N THR A 86 3.65 -12.19 4.56
CA THR A 86 4.09 -11.10 3.68
C THR A 86 5.53 -10.69 3.92
N MET A 87 5.89 -10.39 5.16
CA MET A 87 7.24 -9.91 5.50
C MET A 87 8.29 -11.02 5.36
N LYS A 88 8.00 -12.24 5.77
CA LYS A 88 8.90 -13.40 5.57
C LYS A 88 9.20 -13.67 4.09
N ARG A 89 8.22 -13.44 3.21
CA ARG A 89 8.40 -13.58 1.76
C ARG A 89 9.17 -12.41 1.18
N PHE A 90 8.88 -11.18 1.62
CA PHE A 90 9.59 -9.99 1.18
C PHE A 90 11.07 -10.02 1.60
N ALA A 91 11.38 -10.51 2.80
CA ALA A 91 12.75 -10.66 3.28
C ALA A 91 13.62 -11.62 2.45
N LYS A 92 13.01 -12.48 1.59
CA LYS A 92 13.74 -13.28 0.62
C LYS A 92 14.21 -12.47 -0.59
N GLU A 93 13.46 -11.43 -0.96
CA GLU A 93 13.81 -10.50 -2.03
C GLU A 93 14.83 -9.46 -1.56
N TYR A 94 14.63 -8.94 -0.34
CA TYR A 94 15.54 -8.00 0.31
C TYR A 94 15.64 -8.34 1.80
N PRO A 95 16.80 -8.80 2.29
CA PRO A 95 17.00 -9.13 3.70
C PRO A 95 16.74 -7.92 4.61
N LEU A 96 16.00 -8.16 5.67
CA LEU A 96 15.62 -7.14 6.65
C LEU A 96 16.19 -7.45 8.01
N ASP A 97 16.68 -6.42 8.73
CA ASP A 97 17.06 -6.49 10.13
C ASP A 97 15.83 -6.42 11.04
N SER A 98 14.80 -5.66 10.63
CA SER A 98 13.54 -5.54 11.37
C SER A 98 12.32 -5.58 10.48
N SER A 99 11.26 -6.19 11.00
CA SER A 99 10.00 -6.37 10.28
C SER A 99 8.81 -6.00 11.16
N TYR A 100 7.85 -5.26 10.58
CA TYR A 100 6.67 -4.78 11.28
C TYR A 100 5.41 -4.98 10.44
N SER A 101 4.29 -5.20 11.12
CA SER A 101 2.96 -5.06 10.51
C SER A 101 2.15 -4.01 11.24
N LEU A 102 1.42 -3.18 10.50
CA LEU A 102 0.60 -2.11 11.04
C LEU A 102 -0.83 -2.24 10.52
N VAL A 103 -1.78 -2.35 11.46
CA VAL A 103 -3.20 -2.39 11.10
C VAL A 103 -3.66 -0.99 10.70
N MET A 104 -4.22 -0.88 9.50
CA MET A 104 -4.71 0.37 8.92
C MET A 104 -6.17 0.21 8.47
N PRO A 105 -6.90 1.31 8.25
CA PRO A 105 -8.26 1.25 7.76
C PRO A 105 -8.39 0.46 6.46
N ASN A 106 -9.47 -0.31 6.34
CA ASN A 106 -9.76 -1.10 5.15
C ASN A 106 -10.02 -0.19 3.95
N ASN A 107 -9.44 -0.56 2.81
CA ASN A 107 -9.60 0.13 1.53
C ASN A 107 -9.95 -0.81 0.37
N TYR A 108 -10.06 -2.11 0.65
CA TYR A 108 -10.35 -3.12 -0.37
C TYR A 108 -11.86 -3.28 -0.55
N ILE A 109 -12.48 -2.25 -1.12
CA ILE A 109 -13.95 -2.15 -1.26
C ILE A 109 -14.57 -3.19 -2.20
N ILE A 110 -13.79 -3.99 -2.92
CA ILE A 110 -14.30 -5.12 -3.71
C ILE A 110 -14.75 -6.26 -2.79
N GLY A 111 -14.00 -6.52 -1.72
CA GLY A 111 -14.28 -7.60 -0.77
C GLY A 111 -15.36 -7.25 0.24
N SER A 112 -15.29 -6.07 0.84
CA SER A 112 -16.23 -5.60 1.87
C SER A 112 -16.40 -4.09 1.80
N ASP A 113 -17.35 -3.52 2.53
CA ASP A 113 -17.40 -2.07 2.70
C ASP A 113 -16.20 -1.58 3.53
N ASN A 114 -15.89 -0.30 3.42
CA ASN A 114 -14.86 0.33 4.23
C ASN A 114 -15.30 0.43 5.69
N ASP A 115 -14.33 0.56 6.59
CA ASP A 115 -14.56 0.77 8.01
C ASP A 115 -15.46 2.00 8.27
N SER A 116 -16.15 2.03 9.40
CA SER A 116 -16.86 3.24 9.86
C SER A 116 -15.86 4.33 10.27
N ASP A 117 -16.29 5.60 10.28
CA ASP A 117 -15.41 6.71 10.64
C ASP A 117 -14.80 6.55 12.04
N ALA A 118 -15.57 6.02 13.00
CA ALA A 118 -15.08 5.73 14.34
C ALA A 118 -13.94 4.69 14.32
N VAL A 119 -14.11 3.58 13.58
CA VAL A 119 -13.09 2.53 13.43
C VAL A 119 -11.87 3.06 12.66
N ILE A 120 -12.07 3.91 11.65
CA ILE A 120 -10.99 4.57 10.92
C ILE A 120 -10.14 5.40 11.88
N GLN A 121 -10.76 6.27 12.70
CA GLN A 121 -10.05 7.11 13.65
C GLN A 121 -9.33 6.29 14.73
N GLU A 122 -9.95 5.24 15.26
CA GLU A 122 -9.32 4.32 16.21
C GLU A 122 -8.05 3.66 15.62
N LYS A 123 -8.14 3.12 14.40
CA LYS A 123 -7.00 2.50 13.71
C LYS A 123 -5.88 3.50 13.46
N ILE A 124 -6.18 4.73 13.02
CA ILE A 124 -5.19 5.78 12.79
C ILE A 124 -4.51 6.18 14.11
N ALA A 125 -5.28 6.36 15.19
CA ALA A 125 -4.74 6.69 16.51
C ALA A 125 -3.82 5.58 17.05
N SER A 126 -4.22 4.31 16.89
CA SER A 126 -3.41 3.15 17.27
C SER A 126 -2.12 3.07 16.42
N ALA A 127 -2.23 3.33 15.13
CA ALA A 127 -1.09 3.38 14.22
C ALA A 127 -0.07 4.46 14.61
N ARG A 128 -0.53 5.67 14.99
CA ARG A 128 0.38 6.74 15.49
C ARG A 128 1.19 6.30 16.71
N LYS A 129 0.56 5.63 17.68
CA LYS A 129 1.26 5.11 18.86
C LYS A 129 2.29 4.06 18.47
N ALA A 130 1.92 3.13 17.60
CA ALA A 130 2.84 2.09 17.13
C ALA A 130 4.02 2.69 16.35
N LEU A 131 3.81 3.72 15.54
CA LEU A 131 4.85 4.40 14.78
C LEU A 131 5.90 5.07 15.67
N GLN A 132 5.53 5.62 16.83
CA GLN A 132 6.48 6.17 17.80
C GLN A 132 7.44 5.07 18.31
N GLN A 133 6.91 3.89 18.65
CA GLN A 133 7.72 2.75 19.07
C GLN A 133 8.60 2.24 17.93
N ILE A 134 8.04 2.04 16.74
CA ILE A 134 8.77 1.58 15.54
C ILE A 134 9.92 2.53 15.21
N ALA A 135 9.68 3.84 15.25
CA ALA A 135 10.72 4.85 15.00
C ALA A 135 11.87 4.76 16.01
N GLN A 136 11.57 4.58 17.31
CA GLN A 136 12.60 4.40 18.32
C GLN A 136 13.43 3.12 18.08
N GLU A 137 12.77 2.01 17.73
CA GLU A 137 13.45 0.76 17.42
C GLU A 137 14.35 0.88 16.19
N ILE A 138 13.92 1.62 15.15
CA ILE A 138 14.72 1.91 13.95
C ILE A 138 15.92 2.79 14.29
N LEU A 139 15.73 3.88 15.03
CA LEU A 139 16.80 4.80 15.44
C LEU A 139 17.89 4.09 16.26
N HIS A 140 17.50 3.12 17.10
CA HIS A 140 18.43 2.30 17.88
C HIS A 140 18.91 1.05 17.13
N ARG A 141 18.54 0.89 15.84
CA ARG A 141 18.92 -0.27 15.01
C ARG A 141 18.59 -1.63 15.66
N GLN A 142 17.47 -1.69 16.39
CA GLN A 142 17.04 -2.91 17.07
C GLN A 142 16.54 -3.94 16.04
N ARG A 143 17.06 -5.16 16.14
CA ARG A 143 16.65 -6.28 15.28
C ARG A 143 15.45 -6.98 15.90
N VAL A 144 14.25 -6.68 15.39
CA VAL A 144 12.99 -7.20 15.91
C VAL A 144 12.04 -7.66 14.80
N ASP A 145 11.22 -8.65 15.12
CA ASP A 145 10.09 -9.07 14.28
C ASP A 145 8.80 -8.85 15.05
N ARG A 146 8.04 -7.82 14.64
CA ARG A 146 6.73 -7.44 15.20
C ARG A 146 5.62 -7.61 14.16
N VAL A 147 5.67 -8.70 13.41
CA VAL A 147 4.69 -9.00 12.39
C VAL A 147 3.56 -9.84 12.97
N HIS A 148 2.34 -9.32 12.92
CA HIS A 148 1.14 -10.11 13.24
C HIS A 148 0.76 -10.97 12.02
N GLU A 149 1.25 -12.21 11.98
CA GLU A 149 0.99 -13.12 10.86
C GLU A 149 -0.43 -13.67 10.86
N GLY A 150 -1.08 -13.74 12.02
CA GLY A 150 -2.38 -14.38 12.18
C GLY A 150 -2.30 -15.91 12.23
N THR A 151 -3.46 -16.55 12.46
CA THR A 151 -3.58 -18.01 12.57
C THR A 151 -3.57 -18.69 11.20
N LEU A 152 -2.90 -19.85 11.08
CA LEU A 152 -2.78 -20.63 9.84
C LEU A 152 -2.24 -19.83 8.64
N ALA A 153 -1.34 -18.86 8.92
CA ALA A 153 -0.80 -17.94 7.92
C ALA A 153 -0.26 -18.64 6.65
N GLY A 154 0.39 -19.80 6.80
CA GLY A 154 0.95 -20.56 5.68
C GLY A 154 -0.10 -21.06 4.69
N VAL A 155 -1.17 -21.67 5.18
CA VAL A 155 -2.27 -22.23 4.36
C VAL A 155 -3.06 -21.11 3.72
N LYS A 156 -3.52 -20.16 4.53
CA LYS A 156 -4.26 -18.96 4.06
C LYS A 156 -3.49 -18.20 2.99
N SER A 157 -2.18 -17.95 3.20
CA SER A 157 -1.34 -17.22 2.26
C SER A 157 -1.18 -17.93 0.91
N ARG A 158 -1.18 -19.27 0.89
CA ARG A 158 -1.06 -20.04 -0.36
C ARG A 158 -2.36 -20.00 -1.16
N MET A 159 -3.49 -20.24 -0.50
CA MET A 159 -4.82 -20.24 -1.13
C MET A 159 -5.22 -18.86 -1.66
N ALA A 160 -5.08 -17.83 -0.84
CA ALA A 160 -5.43 -16.46 -1.22
C ALA A 160 -4.55 -15.94 -2.37
N ASN A 161 -3.25 -16.28 -2.35
CA ASN A 161 -2.34 -15.86 -3.40
C ASN A 161 -2.67 -16.48 -4.75
N PHE A 162 -3.00 -17.79 -4.77
CA PHE A 162 -3.45 -18.46 -5.99
C PHE A 162 -4.73 -17.82 -6.54
N GLY A 163 -5.75 -17.64 -5.69
CA GLY A 163 -7.02 -17.02 -6.08
C GLY A 163 -6.85 -15.57 -6.56
N PHE A 164 -6.06 -14.77 -5.85
CA PHE A 164 -5.79 -13.37 -6.22
C PHE A 164 -5.11 -13.27 -7.60
N ASN A 165 -4.02 -14.00 -7.81
CA ASN A 165 -3.29 -13.93 -9.07
C ASN A 165 -4.10 -14.46 -10.26
N ARG A 166 -4.95 -15.46 -10.03
CA ARG A 166 -5.74 -16.10 -11.10
C ARG A 166 -7.03 -15.33 -11.44
N PHE A 167 -7.66 -14.71 -10.45
CA PHE A 167 -9.01 -14.19 -10.61
C PHE A 167 -9.17 -12.70 -10.24
N ALA A 168 -8.44 -12.18 -9.26
CA ALA A 168 -8.68 -10.83 -8.74
C ALA A 168 -8.01 -9.72 -9.56
N ARG A 169 -6.96 -10.02 -10.34
CA ARG A 169 -6.23 -9.01 -11.15
C ARG A 169 -6.95 -8.58 -12.42
N THR A 170 -8.09 -9.19 -12.73
CA THR A 170 -8.87 -8.82 -13.91
C THR A 170 -9.41 -7.40 -13.81
N THR A 171 -9.39 -6.69 -14.93
CA THR A 171 -9.97 -5.35 -15.05
C THR A 171 -11.39 -5.38 -15.66
N LYS A 172 -11.83 -6.53 -16.17
CA LYS A 172 -13.11 -6.67 -16.86
C LYS A 172 -14.33 -6.14 -16.09
N PRO A 173 -14.43 -6.30 -14.75
CA PRO A 173 -15.57 -5.78 -14.00
C PRO A 173 -15.54 -4.27 -13.75
N PHE A 174 -14.44 -3.56 -14.06
CA PHE A 174 -14.44 -2.10 -13.95
C PHE A 174 -15.32 -1.45 -15.00
N PHE A 175 -16.13 -0.52 -14.57
CA PHE A 175 -16.91 0.35 -15.46
C PHE A 175 -17.04 1.75 -14.85
N VAL A 176 -17.53 2.66 -15.65
CA VAL A 176 -17.77 4.05 -15.26
C VAL A 176 -19.23 4.41 -15.45
N THR A 177 -19.82 5.08 -14.48
CA THR A 177 -21.19 5.61 -14.52
C THR A 177 -21.21 6.99 -15.21
N ASP A 178 -22.42 7.51 -15.49
CA ASP A 178 -22.61 8.82 -16.10
C ASP A 178 -22.12 9.99 -15.23
N ARG A 179 -21.84 9.75 -13.95
CA ARG A 179 -21.20 10.74 -13.06
C ARG A 179 -19.75 11.09 -13.44
N CYS A 180 -19.15 10.38 -14.40
CA CYS A 180 -17.79 10.66 -14.83
C CYS A 180 -17.70 11.99 -15.59
N ASN A 181 -16.90 12.92 -15.07
CA ASN A 181 -16.63 14.22 -15.67
C ASN A 181 -15.36 14.27 -16.54
N GLY A 182 -14.72 13.12 -16.81
CA GLY A 182 -13.55 13.05 -17.68
C GLY A 182 -12.24 13.63 -17.09
N CYS A 183 -12.14 13.89 -15.78
CA CYS A 183 -11.00 14.57 -15.16
C CYS A 183 -9.64 13.86 -15.31
N GLY A 184 -9.60 12.59 -15.71
CA GLY A 184 -8.39 11.82 -15.98
C GLY A 184 -7.55 11.40 -14.75
N THR A 185 -7.97 11.74 -13.53
CA THR A 185 -7.22 11.44 -12.30
C THR A 185 -6.92 9.94 -12.14
N CYS A 186 -7.85 9.07 -12.54
CA CYS A 186 -7.68 7.61 -12.49
C CYS A 186 -6.56 7.12 -13.41
N ALA A 187 -6.43 7.69 -14.62
CA ALA A 187 -5.41 7.32 -15.59
C ALA A 187 -4.03 7.86 -15.17
N ARG A 188 -3.93 9.15 -14.82
CA ARG A 188 -2.66 9.78 -14.40
C ARG A 188 -2.03 9.09 -13.19
N ASN A 189 -2.84 8.63 -12.26
CA ASN A 189 -2.36 8.01 -11.02
C ASN A 189 -2.25 6.48 -11.08
N CYS A 190 -2.37 5.85 -12.25
CA CYS A 190 -2.28 4.39 -12.38
C CYS A 190 -0.83 3.94 -12.63
N PRO A 191 -0.09 3.35 -11.67
CA PRO A 191 1.31 2.96 -11.86
C PRO A 191 1.47 1.74 -12.77
N ALA A 192 0.37 1.00 -13.01
CA ALA A 192 0.34 -0.10 -13.97
C ALA A 192 0.03 0.39 -15.39
N SER A 193 -0.20 1.71 -15.58
CA SER A 193 -0.71 2.28 -16.83
C SER A 193 -1.92 1.52 -17.39
N ALA A 194 -2.70 0.91 -16.47
CA ALA A 194 -3.83 0.05 -16.81
C ALA A 194 -5.09 0.84 -17.21
N ILE A 195 -5.05 2.17 -17.16
CA ILE A 195 -6.20 3.04 -17.45
C ILE A 195 -5.78 4.08 -18.48
N PHE A 196 -6.54 4.19 -19.56
CA PHE A 196 -6.43 5.25 -20.56
C PHE A 196 -7.77 5.93 -20.77
N LEU A 197 -7.78 7.14 -21.32
CA LEU A 197 -9.01 7.83 -21.65
C LEU A 197 -9.36 7.61 -23.12
N LYS A 198 -10.61 7.20 -23.39
CA LYS A 198 -11.23 7.18 -24.72
C LYS A 198 -12.51 7.99 -24.65
N ASP A 199 -12.64 8.99 -25.51
CA ASP A 199 -13.78 9.92 -25.55
C ASP A 199 -14.08 10.55 -24.17
N GLY A 200 -13.01 10.93 -23.43
CA GLY A 200 -13.09 11.52 -22.10
C GLY A 200 -13.46 10.54 -20.97
N LYS A 201 -13.68 9.25 -21.25
CA LYS A 201 -14.05 8.23 -20.25
C LYS A 201 -12.91 7.21 -20.05
N PRO A 202 -12.67 6.73 -18.82
CA PRO A 202 -11.64 5.73 -18.55
C PRO A 202 -12.01 4.37 -19.15
N GLN A 203 -11.01 3.75 -19.78
CA GLN A 203 -11.02 2.38 -20.25
C GLN A 203 -9.87 1.62 -19.58
N TRP A 204 -10.06 0.32 -19.31
CA TRP A 204 -9.10 -0.50 -18.60
C TRP A 204 -8.43 -1.53 -19.50
N GLN A 205 -7.12 -1.66 -19.39
CA GLN A 205 -6.32 -2.73 -19.99
C GLN A 205 -6.33 -4.00 -19.12
N ALA A 206 -5.75 -5.10 -19.63
CA ALA A 206 -5.87 -6.41 -19.02
C ALA A 206 -5.21 -6.57 -17.63
N GLN A 207 -4.17 -5.79 -17.32
CA GLN A 207 -3.38 -5.98 -16.08
C GLN A 207 -3.60 -4.84 -15.09
N CYS A 208 -3.87 -5.20 -13.82
CA CYS A 208 -4.04 -4.27 -12.71
C CYS A 208 -3.32 -4.78 -11.47
N TYR A 209 -2.73 -3.86 -10.68
CA TYR A 209 -2.18 -4.20 -9.36
C TYR A 209 -3.25 -4.29 -8.26
N GLN A 210 -4.52 -4.02 -8.55
CA GLN A 210 -5.64 -4.03 -7.60
C GLN A 210 -5.45 -3.10 -6.38
N ARG A 211 -4.78 -1.96 -6.58
CA ARG A 211 -4.50 -1.02 -5.48
C ARG A 211 -5.68 -0.13 -5.09
N MET A 212 -6.81 -0.25 -5.77
CA MET A 212 -8.08 0.43 -5.48
C MET A 212 -8.06 1.98 -5.50
N ARG A 213 -6.96 2.62 -5.89
CA ARG A 213 -6.88 4.09 -5.89
C ARG A 213 -7.87 4.73 -6.86
N CYS A 214 -7.98 4.20 -8.09
CA CYS A 214 -8.87 4.77 -9.11
C CYS A 214 -10.33 4.85 -8.65
N ILE A 215 -10.81 3.82 -7.95
CA ILE A 215 -12.18 3.76 -7.46
C ILE A 215 -12.37 4.56 -6.17
N ASN A 216 -11.41 4.51 -5.21
CA ASN A 216 -11.52 5.22 -3.95
C ASN A 216 -11.27 6.74 -4.09
N ALA A 217 -10.34 7.16 -4.95
CA ALA A 217 -9.98 8.56 -5.15
C ALA A 217 -10.75 9.24 -6.31
N CYS A 218 -11.77 8.60 -6.89
CA CYS A 218 -12.59 9.22 -7.91
C CYS A 218 -13.46 10.34 -7.30
N PRO A 219 -13.28 11.62 -7.70
CA PRO A 219 -13.97 12.74 -7.05
C PRO A 219 -15.50 12.69 -7.23
N THR A 220 -15.97 12.11 -8.32
CA THR A 220 -17.40 11.93 -8.59
C THR A 220 -17.91 10.54 -8.22
N GLN A 221 -17.05 9.67 -7.66
CA GLN A 221 -17.35 8.26 -7.35
C GLN A 221 -17.95 7.48 -8.54
N ALA A 222 -17.58 7.87 -9.75
CA ALA A 222 -18.11 7.30 -10.99
C ALA A 222 -17.58 5.90 -11.29
N ILE A 223 -16.40 5.52 -10.78
CA ILE A 223 -15.78 4.23 -11.05
C ILE A 223 -16.36 3.16 -10.13
N GLN A 224 -16.76 2.03 -10.73
CA GLN A 224 -17.30 0.87 -10.03
C GLN A 224 -16.58 -0.41 -10.46
N TYR A 225 -16.71 -1.47 -9.66
CA TYR A 225 -16.21 -2.82 -9.94
C TYR A 225 -17.35 -3.83 -9.80
N GLY A 226 -18.04 -4.13 -10.89
CA GLY A 226 -19.28 -4.87 -10.86
C GLY A 226 -20.30 -4.22 -9.93
N LYS A 227 -21.32 -4.95 -9.56
CA LYS A 227 -22.34 -4.48 -8.61
C LYS A 227 -21.83 -4.40 -7.16
N SER A 228 -20.72 -5.04 -6.86
CA SER A 228 -20.20 -5.17 -5.48
C SER A 228 -19.77 -3.85 -4.85
N THR A 229 -19.46 -2.83 -5.64
CA THR A 229 -18.96 -1.53 -5.13
C THR A 229 -19.99 -0.40 -5.18
N GLU A 230 -21.17 -0.68 -5.75
CA GLU A 230 -22.27 0.28 -5.75
C GLU A 230 -22.75 0.54 -4.32
N GLY A 231 -22.89 1.81 -3.95
CA GLY A 231 -23.28 2.22 -2.60
C GLY A 231 -22.21 2.08 -1.53
N ARG A 232 -21.06 1.43 -1.79
CA ARG A 232 -19.97 1.33 -0.81
C ARG A 232 -19.25 2.65 -0.64
N ARG A 233 -18.80 2.93 0.58
CA ARG A 233 -18.04 4.13 0.92
C ARG A 233 -16.71 4.15 0.20
N ARG A 234 -16.21 5.36 -0.07
CA ARG A 234 -14.85 5.58 -0.60
C ARG A 234 -13.91 5.98 0.54
N TYR A 235 -12.67 5.54 0.44
CA TYR A 235 -11.67 5.80 1.45
C TYR A 235 -10.35 6.23 0.84
N THR A 236 -9.84 7.35 1.29
CA THR A 236 -8.42 7.72 1.22
C THR A 236 -8.02 8.25 2.57
N ILE A 237 -6.78 8.01 3.00
CA ILE A 237 -6.33 8.44 4.32
C ILE A 237 -6.36 9.96 4.47
N GLU A 238 -6.12 10.68 3.37
CA GLU A 238 -6.08 12.15 3.34
C GLU A 238 -7.41 12.79 3.79
N ALA A 239 -8.52 12.08 3.67
CA ALA A 239 -9.82 12.55 4.16
C ALA A 239 -9.98 12.45 5.69
N HIS A 240 -9.10 11.70 6.37
CA HIS A 240 -9.24 11.33 7.78
C HIS A 240 -8.06 11.78 8.66
N ILE A 241 -7.07 12.45 8.09
CA ILE A 241 -5.90 13.00 8.80
C ILE A 241 -5.87 14.52 8.69
N PRO A 242 -5.23 15.21 9.66
CA PRO A 242 -5.00 16.65 9.61
C PRO A 242 -4.25 17.10 8.36
N GLN A 243 -4.43 18.37 7.97
CA GLN A 243 -3.84 18.87 6.72
C GLN A 243 -2.32 18.85 6.73
N GLU A 244 -1.69 19.09 7.86
CA GLU A 244 -0.24 19.04 8.08
C GLU A 244 0.38 17.65 7.84
N GLU A 245 -0.41 16.60 7.91
CA GLU A 245 0.03 15.22 7.67
C GLU A 245 -0.20 14.73 6.22
N ARG A 246 -0.81 15.56 5.36
CA ARG A 246 -1.22 15.18 3.99
C ARG A 246 -0.11 15.31 2.93
N CYS A 247 1.02 15.94 3.25
CA CYS A 247 2.11 16.23 2.30
C CYS A 247 2.88 15.00 1.85
#